data_df3112b0d25f9fc73604c09f581236f5
#
_entry.id   df3112b0d25f9fc73604c09f581236f5
#
_cell.length_a   1.000
_cell.length_b   1.000
_cell.length_c   1.000
_cell.angle_alpha   90.00
_cell.angle_beta   90.00
_cell.angle_gamma   90.00
#
_symmetry.space_group_name_H-M   'P 1'
#
loop_
_entity.id
_entity.type
_entity.pdbx_description
1 polymer ?
#
loop_
_entity_poly.entity_id
_entity_poly.type
_entity_poly.pdbx_seq_one_letter_code
_entity_poly.pdbx_strand_id
1 'polypeptide(L)'
;ETKWTKESLSAGLSQLLGVTQESILEQMERTYSQYEVVKLRVDEDTANAVRELLNDNEVHGVYLETDAKRYYPYGSLAAHVIGFVGTDNTGLYGLEAQYEEELQGQTGLVVSAKDNGGNALPYEYEQYYASHNGDDLVLTLDTNVQYYLEKYVKEMADQFEAANGATGIV
;
A
#
# COMPACT_ATOMS: atom_id res chain seq x y z
N GLU A 1 28.25 7.98 -20.39
CA GLU A 1 27.07 7.92 -21.29
C GLU A 1 25.99 7.13 -20.56
N THR A 2 24.83 7.72 -20.35
CA THR A 2 23.67 7.05 -19.74
C THR A 2 23.25 5.88 -20.63
N LYS A 3 23.15 4.66 -20.07
CA LYS A 3 22.76 3.44 -20.80
C LYS A 3 21.26 3.40 -21.16
N TRP A 4 20.48 4.40 -20.74
CA TRP A 4 19.02 4.46 -20.91
C TRP A 4 18.54 5.80 -21.46
N THR A 5 17.41 5.77 -22.15
CA THR A 5 16.63 6.95 -22.54
C THR A 5 15.34 7.01 -21.73
N LYS A 6 14.68 8.18 -21.67
CA LYS A 6 13.37 8.31 -20.98
C LYS A 6 12.35 7.34 -21.56
N GLU A 7 12.37 7.14 -22.88
CA GLU A 7 11.46 6.26 -23.60
C GLU A 7 11.72 4.78 -23.26
N SER A 8 13.00 4.37 -23.19
CA SER A 8 13.33 2.98 -22.86
C SER A 8 13.03 2.65 -21.41
N LEU A 9 13.30 3.58 -20.48
CA LEU A 9 13.01 3.41 -19.08
C LEU A 9 11.51 3.39 -18.80
N SER A 10 10.76 4.34 -19.38
CA SER A 10 9.30 4.38 -19.22
C SER A 10 8.62 3.14 -19.81
N ALA A 11 9.12 2.59 -20.92
CA ALA A 11 8.62 1.34 -21.48
C ALA A 11 8.87 0.14 -20.54
N GLY A 12 10.08 0.02 -20.00
CA GLY A 12 10.41 -1.03 -19.03
C GLY A 12 9.57 -0.94 -17.75
N LEU A 13 9.46 0.25 -17.18
CA LEU A 13 8.62 0.48 -15.99
C LEU A 13 7.12 0.24 -16.28
N SER A 14 6.61 0.65 -17.45
CA SER A 14 5.24 0.41 -17.89
C SER A 14 4.92 -1.09 -17.93
N GLN A 15 5.82 -1.88 -18.49
CA GLN A 15 5.65 -3.33 -18.59
C GLN A 15 5.62 -4.02 -17.21
N LEU A 16 6.50 -3.62 -16.30
CA LEU A 16 6.59 -4.20 -14.96
C LEU A 16 5.47 -3.73 -14.05
N LEU A 17 5.16 -2.44 -14.10
CA LEU A 17 4.22 -1.82 -13.16
C LEU A 17 2.76 -1.85 -13.66
N GLY A 18 2.52 -2.12 -14.95
CA GLY A 18 1.17 -2.05 -15.54
C GLY A 18 0.57 -0.64 -15.54
N VAL A 19 1.42 0.39 -15.58
CA VAL A 19 1.05 1.81 -15.75
C VAL A 19 1.32 2.19 -17.20
N THR A 20 0.53 3.08 -17.79
CA THR A 20 0.75 3.49 -19.19
C THR A 20 2.08 4.23 -19.35
N GLN A 21 2.77 3.98 -20.46
CA GLN A 21 4.06 4.62 -20.73
C GLN A 21 3.94 6.14 -20.80
N GLU A 22 2.85 6.64 -21.37
CA GLU A 22 2.56 8.07 -21.47
C GLU A 22 2.48 8.73 -20.10
N SER A 23 1.82 8.08 -19.12
CA SER A 23 1.71 8.60 -17.76
C SER A 23 3.09 8.70 -17.09
N ILE A 24 3.94 7.69 -17.28
CA ILE A 24 5.29 7.71 -16.71
C ILE A 24 6.14 8.80 -17.36
N LEU A 25 6.06 8.96 -18.70
CA LEU A 25 6.77 10.04 -19.41
C LEU A 25 6.32 11.41 -18.95
N GLU A 26 5.00 11.62 -18.81
CA GLU A 26 4.45 12.88 -18.30
C GLU A 26 4.99 13.22 -16.89
N GLN A 27 5.05 12.21 -16.00
CA GLN A 27 5.64 12.39 -14.66
C GLN A 27 7.14 12.74 -14.72
N MET A 28 7.90 12.08 -15.62
CA MET A 28 9.33 12.37 -15.82
C MET A 28 9.60 13.78 -16.40
N GLU A 29 8.62 14.39 -17.05
CA GLU A 29 8.73 15.74 -17.63
C GLU A 29 8.34 16.85 -16.64
N ARG A 30 7.72 16.53 -15.52
CA ARG A 30 7.32 17.51 -14.48
C ARG A 30 8.54 18.06 -13.76
N THR A 31 8.96 19.26 -14.13
CA THR A 31 10.12 19.93 -13.53
C THR A 31 9.81 20.73 -12.26
N TYR A 32 8.53 20.93 -11.96
CA TYR A 32 8.07 21.69 -10.80
C TYR A 32 7.85 20.81 -9.55
N SER A 33 7.81 19.50 -9.72
CA SER A 33 7.68 18.54 -8.63
C SER A 33 9.03 17.88 -8.34
N GLN A 34 9.39 17.76 -7.07
CA GLN A 34 10.59 17.06 -6.62
C GLN A 34 10.35 15.55 -6.39
N TYR A 35 9.09 15.16 -6.32
CA TYR A 35 8.68 13.80 -6.01
C TYR A 35 7.36 13.46 -6.72
N GLU A 36 7.38 12.37 -7.49
CA GLU A 36 6.20 11.86 -8.20
C GLU A 36 6.04 10.37 -7.89
N VAL A 37 4.85 9.97 -7.47
CA VAL A 37 4.54 8.57 -7.20
C VAL A 37 4.08 7.89 -8.48
N VAL A 38 4.88 6.95 -8.98
CA VAL A 38 4.55 6.18 -10.19
C VAL A 38 3.52 5.10 -9.90
N LYS A 39 3.71 4.32 -8.83
CA LYS A 39 2.76 3.30 -8.40
C LYS A 39 2.92 3.01 -6.92
N LEU A 40 1.78 2.87 -6.23
CA LEU A 40 1.69 2.44 -4.83
C LEU A 40 1.49 0.92 -4.74
N ARG A 41 1.90 0.34 -3.61
CA ARG A 41 1.62 -1.05 -3.20
C ARG A 41 2.05 -2.09 -4.22
N VAL A 42 3.25 -1.90 -4.75
CA VAL A 42 3.88 -2.86 -5.67
C VAL A 42 4.25 -4.12 -4.89
N ASP A 43 3.94 -5.29 -5.44
CA ASP A 43 4.30 -6.57 -4.83
C ASP A 43 5.83 -6.78 -4.87
N GLU A 44 6.36 -7.58 -3.94
CA GLU A 44 7.81 -7.76 -3.75
C GLU A 44 8.51 -8.28 -5.01
N ASP A 45 7.90 -9.23 -5.73
CA ASP A 45 8.46 -9.79 -6.96
C ASP A 45 8.59 -8.71 -8.04
N THR A 46 7.55 -7.88 -8.20
CA THR A 46 7.58 -6.74 -9.14
C THR A 46 8.60 -5.68 -8.70
N ALA A 47 8.69 -5.40 -7.40
CA ALA A 47 9.67 -4.46 -6.87
C ALA A 47 11.11 -4.93 -7.11
N ASN A 48 11.37 -6.25 -6.97
CA ASN A 48 12.68 -6.84 -7.29
C ASN A 48 13.00 -6.72 -8.78
N ALA A 49 12.05 -7.00 -9.68
CA ALA A 49 12.22 -6.82 -11.12
C ALA A 49 12.50 -5.35 -11.49
N VAL A 50 11.81 -4.41 -10.85
CA VAL A 50 12.09 -2.97 -11.04
C VAL A 50 13.50 -2.63 -10.53
N ARG A 51 13.91 -3.16 -9.39
CA ARG A 51 15.25 -2.93 -8.83
C ARG A 51 16.35 -3.45 -9.76
N GLU A 52 16.15 -4.62 -10.35
CA GLU A 52 17.06 -5.18 -11.38
C GLU A 52 17.13 -4.27 -12.61
N LEU A 53 15.97 -3.84 -13.13
CA LEU A 53 15.91 -2.93 -14.29
C LEU A 53 16.69 -1.62 -14.01
N LEU A 54 16.53 -1.04 -12.83
CA LEU A 54 17.21 0.21 -12.45
C LEU A 54 18.72 0.01 -12.31
N ASN A 55 19.16 -1.09 -11.69
CA ASN A 55 20.57 -1.42 -11.51
C ASN A 55 21.28 -1.71 -12.84
N ASP A 56 20.68 -2.51 -13.70
CA ASP A 56 21.25 -2.90 -15.01
C ASP A 56 21.47 -1.69 -15.92
N ASN A 57 20.61 -0.70 -15.81
CA ASN A 57 20.67 0.53 -16.59
C ASN A 57 21.35 1.70 -15.86
N GLU A 58 21.85 1.49 -14.62
CA GLU A 58 22.48 2.53 -13.80
C GLU A 58 21.57 3.78 -13.64
N VAL A 59 20.25 3.56 -13.41
CA VAL A 59 19.26 4.63 -13.31
C VAL A 59 19.33 5.27 -11.93
N HIS A 60 19.44 6.58 -11.91
CA HIS A 60 19.33 7.40 -10.71
C HIS A 60 18.05 8.23 -10.74
N GLY A 61 17.46 8.47 -9.56
CA GLY A 61 16.26 9.31 -9.43
C GLY A 61 14.94 8.54 -9.40
N VAL A 62 14.97 7.20 -9.52
CA VAL A 62 13.83 6.33 -9.26
C VAL A 62 14.11 5.53 -7.99
N TYR A 63 13.20 5.58 -7.03
CA TYR A 63 13.38 4.97 -5.72
C TYR A 63 12.22 4.03 -5.41
N LEU A 64 12.53 2.98 -4.67
CA LEU A 64 11.55 2.05 -4.10
C LEU A 64 11.53 2.28 -2.59
N GLU A 65 10.38 2.67 -2.09
CA GLU A 65 10.13 2.83 -0.67
C GLU A 65 9.32 1.66 -0.13
N THR A 66 9.57 1.28 1.11
CA THR A 66 8.79 0.24 1.79
C THR A 66 7.42 0.81 2.15
N ASP A 67 6.37 0.12 1.74
CA ASP A 67 4.99 0.46 2.04
C ASP A 67 4.26 -0.74 2.65
N ALA A 68 3.23 -0.49 3.45
CA ALA A 68 2.37 -1.51 4.01
C ALA A 68 1.15 -1.74 3.11
N LYS A 69 0.80 -3.01 2.88
CA LYS A 69 -0.38 -3.40 2.12
C LYS A 69 -1.28 -4.26 2.98
N ARG A 70 -2.51 -3.81 3.20
CA ARG A 70 -3.51 -4.62 3.91
C ARG A 70 -3.96 -5.78 3.02
N TYR A 71 -4.01 -6.97 3.59
CA TYR A 71 -4.42 -8.19 2.91
C TYR A 71 -5.56 -8.86 3.66
N TYR A 72 -6.63 -9.22 2.95
CA TYR A 72 -7.82 -9.88 3.49
C TYR A 72 -7.89 -11.32 2.96
N PRO A 73 -7.33 -12.33 3.67
CA PRO A 73 -7.19 -13.69 3.17
C PRO A 73 -8.52 -14.39 2.89
N TYR A 74 -9.58 -14.01 3.58
CA TYR A 74 -10.93 -14.57 3.40
C TYR A 74 -11.84 -13.70 2.50
N GLY A 75 -11.27 -12.75 1.78
CA GLY A 75 -12.02 -11.89 0.86
C GLY A 75 -13.09 -11.06 1.55
N SER A 76 -14.36 -11.28 1.22
CA SER A 76 -15.48 -10.51 1.75
C SER A 76 -16.05 -11.03 3.08
N LEU A 77 -15.49 -12.11 3.64
CA LEU A 77 -15.99 -12.68 4.90
C LEU A 77 -15.91 -11.65 6.03
N ALA A 78 -17.02 -11.43 6.73
CA ALA A 78 -17.17 -10.44 7.79
C ALA A 78 -16.78 -9.00 7.40
N ALA A 79 -16.81 -8.65 6.10
CA ALA A 79 -16.36 -7.35 5.59
C ALA A 79 -17.03 -6.16 6.27
N HIS A 80 -18.31 -6.27 6.66
CA HIS A 80 -19.03 -5.22 7.38
C HIS A 80 -18.56 -5.04 8.83
N VAL A 81 -17.99 -6.07 9.43
CA VAL A 81 -17.44 -6.02 10.79
C VAL A 81 -15.98 -5.61 10.76
N ILE A 82 -15.18 -6.30 9.97
CA ILE A 82 -13.73 -6.02 9.83
C ILE A 82 -13.52 -4.62 9.26
N GLY A 83 -14.25 -4.27 8.20
CA GLY A 83 -14.09 -3.00 7.51
C GLY A 83 -12.97 -3.05 6.46
N PHE A 84 -12.47 -1.89 6.10
CA PHE A 84 -11.40 -1.74 5.10
C PHE A 84 -10.59 -0.48 5.36
N VAL A 85 -9.38 -0.45 4.78
CA VAL A 85 -8.47 0.69 4.83
C VAL A 85 -8.45 1.47 3.51
N GLY A 86 -8.14 2.75 3.58
CA GLY A 86 -7.94 3.64 2.45
C GLY A 86 -6.62 3.38 1.71
N THR A 87 -6.35 4.22 0.72
CA THR A 87 -5.09 4.19 -0.05
C THR A 87 -3.87 4.62 0.77
N ASP A 88 -4.09 5.33 1.85
CA ASP A 88 -3.11 5.77 2.83
C ASP A 88 -2.95 4.80 4.01
N ASN A 89 -3.56 3.60 3.92
CA ASN A 89 -3.65 2.59 4.97
C ASN A 89 -4.43 3.03 6.22
N THR A 90 -5.15 4.14 6.20
CA THR A 90 -6.04 4.56 7.29
C THR A 90 -7.32 3.74 7.28
N GLY A 91 -7.78 3.26 8.43
CA GLY A 91 -9.04 2.54 8.58
C GLY A 91 -10.24 3.44 8.28
N LEU A 92 -11.07 3.05 7.31
CA LEU A 92 -12.22 3.85 6.88
C LEU A 92 -13.55 3.33 7.43
N TYR A 93 -13.61 2.05 7.78
CA TYR A 93 -14.85 1.43 8.24
C TYR A 93 -14.58 0.24 9.16
N GLY A 94 -15.61 -0.13 9.98
CA GLY A 94 -15.57 -1.32 10.83
C GLY A 94 -14.51 -1.28 11.93
N LEU A 95 -13.95 -2.43 12.24
CA LEU A 95 -12.90 -2.58 13.25
C LEU A 95 -11.60 -1.89 12.82
N GLU A 96 -11.29 -1.85 11.53
CA GLU A 96 -10.12 -1.12 11.00
C GLU A 96 -10.16 0.37 11.38
N ALA A 97 -11.34 1.00 11.29
CA ALA A 97 -11.51 2.40 11.68
C ALA A 97 -11.60 2.59 13.20
N GLN A 98 -12.22 1.64 13.91
CA GLN A 98 -12.44 1.75 15.35
C GLN A 98 -11.14 1.60 16.15
N TYR A 99 -10.23 0.74 15.66
CA TYR A 99 -8.96 0.40 16.30
C TYR A 99 -7.75 0.87 15.49
N GLU A 100 -7.93 1.96 14.75
CA GLU A 100 -6.87 2.52 13.89
C GLU A 100 -5.60 2.84 14.67
N GLU A 101 -5.72 3.47 15.84
CA GLU A 101 -4.59 3.88 16.67
C GLU A 101 -3.76 2.69 17.15
N GLU A 102 -4.42 1.56 17.47
CA GLU A 102 -3.78 0.34 17.90
C GLU A 102 -3.17 -0.45 16.74
N LEU A 103 -3.86 -0.48 15.59
CA LEU A 103 -3.47 -1.28 14.43
C LEU A 103 -2.39 -0.63 13.56
N GLN A 104 -2.34 0.70 13.50
CA GLN A 104 -1.44 1.42 12.58
C GLN A 104 0.03 1.35 12.99
N GLY A 105 0.32 1.28 14.31
CA GLY A 105 1.68 1.36 14.82
C GLY A 105 2.31 2.76 14.65
N GLN A 106 3.62 2.83 14.75
CA GLN A 106 4.38 4.07 14.64
C GLN A 106 5.50 3.93 13.63
N THR A 107 5.50 4.77 12.62
CA THR A 107 6.57 4.84 11.62
C THR A 107 7.86 5.32 12.27
N GLY A 108 8.97 4.63 12.02
CA GLY A 108 10.29 5.10 12.44
C GLY A 108 10.68 6.38 11.70
N LEU A 109 11.42 7.23 12.37
CA LEU A 109 11.93 8.48 11.83
C LEU A 109 13.45 8.59 12.04
N VAL A 110 14.16 8.90 10.97
CA VAL A 110 15.58 9.27 11.05
C VAL A 110 15.69 10.76 10.74
N VAL A 111 16.08 11.54 11.74
CA VAL A 111 16.35 12.96 11.56
C VAL A 111 17.85 13.12 11.36
N SER A 112 18.27 13.50 10.15
CA SER A 112 19.66 13.81 9.83
C SER A 112 19.77 15.20 9.22
N ALA A 113 20.79 15.95 9.61
CA ALA A 113 21.08 17.23 8.99
C ALA A 113 21.84 17.02 7.67
N LYS A 114 21.43 17.72 6.63
CA LYS A 114 22.08 17.72 5.31
C LYS A 114 22.49 19.12 4.92
N ASP A 115 23.59 19.21 4.16
CA ASP A 115 23.98 20.46 3.53
C ASP A 115 23.03 20.83 2.36
N ASN A 116 23.23 22.02 1.79
CA ASN A 116 22.46 22.47 0.63
C ASN A 116 22.65 21.58 -0.63
N GLY A 117 23.63 20.70 -0.63
CA GLY A 117 23.90 19.72 -1.70
C GLY A 117 23.28 18.35 -1.42
N GLY A 118 22.61 18.17 -0.28
CA GLY A 118 21.99 16.90 0.11
C GLY A 118 22.94 15.90 0.78
N ASN A 119 24.21 16.27 1.04
CA ASN A 119 25.17 15.40 1.72
C ASN A 119 25.00 15.45 3.24
N ALA A 120 25.14 14.30 3.90
CA ALA A 120 25.11 14.23 5.36
C ALA A 120 26.28 15.01 5.97
N LEU A 121 26.00 15.84 6.99
CA LEU A 121 27.04 16.60 7.69
C LEU A 121 27.79 15.68 8.67
N PRO A 122 29.14 15.63 8.61
CA PRO A 122 29.95 14.61 9.32
C PRO A 122 29.98 14.75 10.85
N TYR A 123 29.33 15.74 11.44
CA TYR A 123 29.36 16.03 12.87
C TYR A 123 28.01 16.30 13.52
N GLU A 124 26.88 15.99 12.85
CA GLU A 124 25.58 16.24 13.43
C GLU A 124 24.86 14.96 13.87
N TYR A 125 24.07 15.09 14.93
CA TYR A 125 23.28 14.05 15.55
C TYR A 125 22.31 13.44 14.54
N GLU A 126 22.50 12.18 14.20
CA GLU A 126 21.41 11.36 13.69
C GLU A 126 20.53 10.95 14.87
N GLN A 127 19.31 11.43 14.88
CA GLN A 127 18.30 11.02 15.84
C GLN A 127 17.46 9.92 15.21
N TYR A 128 17.60 8.71 15.73
CA TYR A 128 16.85 7.55 15.27
C TYR A 128 15.68 7.27 16.21
N TYR A 129 14.47 7.35 15.67
CA TYR A 129 13.26 6.90 16.34
C TYR A 129 12.88 5.54 15.75
N ALA A 130 12.89 4.50 16.58
CA ALA A 130 12.53 3.16 16.15
C ALA A 130 11.07 3.10 15.71
N SER A 131 10.78 2.34 14.66
CA SER A 131 9.40 1.99 14.30
C SER A 131 8.82 1.01 15.32
N HIS A 132 7.54 1.16 15.62
CA HIS A 132 6.77 0.21 16.42
C HIS A 132 5.66 -0.38 15.53
N ASN A 133 5.59 -1.70 15.48
CA ASN A 133 4.48 -2.36 14.80
C ASN A 133 3.17 -2.06 15.53
N GLY A 134 2.06 -2.05 14.81
CA GLY A 134 0.73 -2.02 15.42
C GLY A 134 0.44 -3.29 16.20
N ASP A 135 -0.57 -3.20 17.05
CA ASP A 135 -1.01 -4.31 17.87
C ASP A 135 -1.89 -5.31 17.08
N ASP A 136 -1.99 -6.53 17.57
CA ASP A 136 -2.84 -7.56 17.01
C ASP A 136 -4.23 -7.52 17.67
N LEU A 137 -5.29 -7.51 16.87
CA LEU A 137 -6.66 -7.58 17.34
C LEU A 137 -7.20 -9.01 17.21
N VAL A 138 -7.46 -9.67 18.35
CA VAL A 138 -8.05 -11.02 18.39
C VAL A 138 -9.55 -10.92 18.57
N LEU A 139 -10.29 -11.41 17.56
CA LEU A 139 -11.76 -11.39 17.55
C LEU A 139 -12.34 -12.69 18.07
N THR A 140 -13.52 -12.61 18.67
CA THR A 140 -14.33 -13.76 19.11
C THR A 140 -15.23 -14.32 18.00
N LEU A 141 -15.13 -13.78 16.78
CA LEU A 141 -15.89 -14.28 15.63
C LEU A 141 -15.42 -15.68 15.23
N ASP A 142 -16.36 -16.62 15.17
CA ASP A 142 -16.11 -17.93 14.59
C ASP A 142 -16.28 -17.87 13.07
N THR A 143 -15.21 -18.17 12.34
CA THR A 143 -15.19 -18.08 10.87
C THR A 143 -16.17 -19.05 10.20
N ASN A 144 -16.42 -20.24 10.80
CA ASN A 144 -17.37 -21.20 10.24
C ASN A 144 -18.81 -20.71 10.43
N VAL A 145 -19.14 -20.21 11.62
CA VAL A 145 -20.46 -19.65 11.92
C VAL A 145 -20.72 -18.45 11.00
N GLN A 146 -19.74 -17.56 10.87
CA GLN A 146 -19.84 -16.39 9.99
C GLN A 146 -20.06 -16.78 8.53
N TYR A 147 -19.31 -17.77 8.02
CA TYR A 147 -19.45 -18.26 6.66
C TYR A 147 -20.87 -18.78 6.37
N TYR A 148 -21.40 -19.65 7.24
CA TYR A 148 -22.75 -20.18 7.06
C TYR A 148 -23.82 -19.11 7.21
N LEU A 149 -23.64 -18.17 8.12
CA LEU A 149 -24.54 -17.04 8.30
C LEU A 149 -24.65 -16.22 7.00
N GLU A 150 -23.51 -15.79 6.46
CA GLU A 150 -23.47 -15.01 5.21
C GLU A 150 -24.08 -15.77 4.04
N LYS A 151 -23.74 -17.06 3.91
CA LYS A 151 -24.28 -17.92 2.87
C LYS A 151 -25.80 -17.95 2.91
N TYR A 152 -26.39 -18.27 4.06
CA TYR A 152 -27.84 -18.41 4.17
C TYR A 152 -28.56 -17.06 4.12
N VAL A 153 -27.99 -16.00 4.67
CA VAL A 153 -28.56 -14.65 4.53
C VAL A 153 -28.58 -14.22 3.07
N LYS A 154 -27.54 -14.52 2.30
CA LYS A 154 -27.50 -14.23 0.87
C LYS A 154 -28.53 -15.05 0.10
N GLU A 155 -28.62 -16.37 0.34
CA GLU A 155 -29.62 -17.24 -0.29
C GLU A 155 -31.05 -16.75 0.00
N MET A 156 -31.33 -16.35 1.23
CA MET A 156 -32.64 -15.79 1.59
C MET A 156 -32.91 -14.44 0.94
N ALA A 157 -31.90 -13.54 0.91
CA ALA A 157 -32.03 -12.24 0.27
C ALA A 157 -32.36 -12.40 -1.23
N ASP A 158 -31.69 -13.33 -1.91
CA ASP A 158 -31.92 -13.64 -3.32
C ASP A 158 -33.31 -14.29 -3.53
N GLN A 159 -33.70 -15.22 -2.66
CA GLN A 159 -34.99 -15.90 -2.75
C GLN A 159 -36.19 -14.96 -2.54
N PHE A 160 -36.08 -13.99 -1.66
CA PHE A 160 -37.14 -13.03 -1.33
C PHE A 160 -37.00 -11.69 -2.06
N GLU A 161 -36.04 -11.57 -2.98
CA GLU A 161 -35.77 -10.34 -3.75
C GLU A 161 -35.61 -9.12 -2.83
N ALA A 162 -34.85 -9.25 -1.73
CA ALA A 162 -34.73 -8.22 -0.72
C ALA A 162 -34.04 -6.97 -1.28
N ALA A 163 -34.79 -5.89 -1.46
CA ALA A 163 -34.34 -4.66 -2.14
C ALA A 163 -33.20 -3.93 -1.37
N ASN A 164 -33.15 -4.04 -0.04
CA ASN A 164 -32.22 -3.31 0.83
C ASN A 164 -31.25 -4.22 1.61
N GLY A 165 -31.09 -5.47 1.18
CA GLY A 165 -30.28 -6.46 1.85
C GLY A 165 -30.97 -7.18 3.01
N ALA A 166 -30.24 -8.04 3.68
CA ALA A 166 -30.69 -8.83 4.81
C ALA A 166 -29.60 -8.88 5.89
N THR A 167 -29.99 -9.04 7.14
CA THR A 167 -29.07 -9.14 8.27
C THR A 167 -29.39 -10.40 9.08
N GLY A 168 -28.36 -11.14 9.47
CA GLY A 168 -28.45 -12.28 10.36
C GLY A 168 -27.57 -12.09 11.58
N ILE A 169 -28.04 -12.56 12.72
CA ILE A 169 -27.31 -12.52 14.00
C ILE A 169 -27.45 -13.92 14.63
N VAL A 170 -26.34 -14.43 15.16
CA VAL A 170 -26.28 -15.67 15.93
C VAL A 170 -25.67 -15.42 17.30
#